data_af46956fb50967c81c1ced415144f5a1
#
_entry.id   af46956fb50967c81c1ced415144f5a1
#
_cell.length_a   1.000
_cell.length_b   1.000
_cell.length_c   1.000
_cell.angle_alpha   90.00
_cell.angle_beta   90.00
_cell.angle_gamma   90.00
#
_symmetry.space_group_name_H-M   'P 1'
#
loop_
_entity.id
_entity.type
_entity.pdbx_description
1 polymer ?
#
loop_
_entity_poly.entity_id
_entity_poly.type
_entity_poly.pdbx_seq_one_letter_code
_entity_poly.pdbx_strand_id
1 'polypeptide(L)'
;MVVLFGAAYFVFGVAFAAFARWSATNSMHEIWNRLGFLASAIVFALHIGYEHFRLRNSPLITASHVSMAVALGAFALAVSANVHGYRVGSSNMRLVAFALVVWPAITAVPAFVVALVAAAGLALRRGNT
;
A
#
# COMPACT_ATOMS: atom_id res chain seq x y z
N MET A 1 13.03 -5.84 4.65
CA MET A 1 12.45 -5.14 3.48
C MET A 1 10.95 -4.89 3.62
N VAL A 2 10.13 -5.87 4.02
CA VAL A 2 8.67 -5.71 4.21
C VAL A 2 8.31 -4.48 5.06
N VAL A 3 8.94 -4.31 6.22
CA VAL A 3 8.70 -3.16 7.11
C VAL A 3 9.09 -1.83 6.46
N LEU A 4 10.21 -1.78 5.72
CA LEU A 4 10.66 -0.56 5.05
C LEU A 4 9.66 -0.11 3.99
N PHE A 5 9.22 -1.03 3.12
CA PHE A 5 8.21 -0.72 2.11
C PHE A 5 6.84 -0.45 2.73
N GLY A 6 6.47 -1.16 3.81
CA GLY A 6 5.25 -0.86 4.58
C GLY A 6 5.25 0.55 5.15
N ALA A 7 6.38 0.99 5.72
CA ALA A 7 6.56 2.37 6.18
C ALA A 7 6.49 3.38 5.03
N ALA A 8 7.06 3.07 3.85
CA ALA A 8 6.96 3.92 2.68
C ALA A 8 5.50 4.10 2.24
N TYR A 9 4.70 3.02 2.15
CA TYR A 9 3.27 3.12 1.85
C TYR A 9 2.52 3.98 2.86
N PHE A 10 2.82 3.82 4.15
CA PHE A 10 2.22 4.64 5.19
C PHE A 10 2.57 6.12 5.03
N VAL A 11 3.85 6.45 4.88
CA VAL A 11 4.32 7.84 4.76
C VAL A 11 3.71 8.51 3.52
N PHE A 12 3.74 7.86 2.35
CA PHE A 12 3.10 8.40 1.16
C PHE A 12 1.59 8.56 1.35
N GLY A 13 0.92 7.56 1.92
CA GLY A 13 -0.51 7.63 2.19
C GLY A 13 -0.89 8.82 3.09
N VAL A 14 -0.15 9.04 4.19
CA VAL A 14 -0.39 10.17 5.10
C VAL A 14 -0.08 11.51 4.42
N ALA A 15 1.05 11.61 3.70
CA ALA A 15 1.46 12.86 3.05
C ALA A 15 0.44 13.30 1.99
N PHE A 16 0.07 12.42 1.08
CA PHE A 16 -0.90 12.75 0.03
C PHE A 16 -2.32 12.98 0.58
N ALA A 17 -2.74 12.26 1.62
CA ALA A 17 -3.99 12.54 2.31
C ALA A 17 -3.97 13.92 3.01
N ALA A 18 -2.84 14.36 3.54
CA ALA A 18 -2.68 15.69 4.10
C ALA A 18 -2.79 16.77 3.01
N PHE A 19 -2.07 16.63 1.89
CA PHE A 19 -2.16 17.57 0.77
C PHE A 19 -3.58 17.63 0.20
N ALA A 20 -4.26 16.51 0.05
CA ALA A 20 -5.65 16.47 -0.39
C ALA A 20 -6.57 17.25 0.56
N ARG A 21 -6.41 17.10 1.87
CA ARG A 21 -7.23 17.83 2.88
C ARG A 21 -6.99 19.32 2.88
N TRP A 22 -5.77 19.79 2.58
CA TRP A 22 -5.42 21.20 2.53
C TRP A 22 -5.73 21.85 1.17
N SER A 23 -6.29 21.10 0.24
CA SER A 23 -6.62 21.61 -1.09
C SER A 23 -7.78 22.61 -1.03
N ALA A 24 -7.61 23.74 -1.70
CA ALA A 24 -8.61 24.80 -1.76
C ALA A 24 -9.82 24.47 -2.66
N THR A 25 -9.67 23.50 -3.58
CA THR A 25 -10.70 23.13 -4.56
C THR A 25 -10.84 21.60 -4.66
N ASN A 26 -12.04 21.16 -5.08
CA ASN A 26 -12.31 19.75 -5.31
C ASN A 26 -11.39 19.15 -6.39
N SER A 27 -11.06 19.90 -7.42
CA SER A 27 -10.14 19.45 -8.49
C SER A 27 -8.73 19.18 -7.95
N MET A 28 -8.22 20.04 -7.09
CA MET A 28 -6.91 19.84 -6.43
C MET A 28 -6.93 18.65 -5.48
N HIS A 29 -8.03 18.46 -4.73
CA HIS A 29 -8.21 17.29 -3.87
C HIS A 29 -8.13 15.99 -4.69
N GLU A 30 -8.79 15.93 -5.84
CA GLU A 30 -8.76 14.78 -6.72
C GLU A 30 -7.36 14.52 -7.32
N ILE A 31 -6.65 15.59 -7.73
CA ILE A 31 -5.28 15.50 -8.23
C ILE A 31 -4.35 14.89 -7.18
N TRP A 32 -4.40 15.35 -5.93
CA TRP A 32 -3.57 14.81 -4.86
C TRP A 32 -3.87 13.33 -4.57
N ASN A 33 -5.14 12.92 -4.60
CA ASN A 33 -5.51 11.52 -4.45
C ASN A 33 -4.97 10.65 -5.59
N ARG A 34 -5.02 11.12 -6.84
CA ARG A 34 -4.45 10.43 -8.00
C ARG A 34 -2.92 10.33 -7.92
N LEU A 35 -2.25 11.41 -7.50
CA LEU A 35 -0.79 11.40 -7.29
C LEU A 35 -0.39 10.44 -6.17
N GLY A 36 -1.15 10.38 -5.09
CA GLY A 36 -0.93 9.42 -4.00
C GLY A 36 -1.05 7.97 -4.47
N PHE A 37 -2.05 7.67 -5.30
CA PHE A 37 -2.19 6.36 -5.91
C PHE A 37 -1.00 6.03 -6.83
N LEU A 38 -0.60 6.96 -7.69
CA LEU A 38 0.54 6.78 -8.61
C LEU A 38 1.85 6.57 -7.84
N ALA A 39 2.11 7.37 -6.79
CA ALA A 39 3.28 7.20 -5.94
C ALA A 39 3.31 5.81 -5.28
N SER A 40 2.17 5.35 -4.77
CA SER A 40 2.03 4.01 -4.19
C SER A 40 2.28 2.91 -5.23
N ALA A 41 1.79 3.09 -6.47
CA ALA A 41 2.03 2.16 -7.56
C ALA A 41 3.52 2.09 -7.95
N ILE A 42 4.24 3.22 -7.93
CA ILE A 42 5.68 3.26 -8.16
C ILE A 42 6.42 2.50 -7.05
N VAL A 43 6.09 2.75 -5.78
CA VAL A 43 6.69 2.01 -4.65
C VAL A 43 6.43 0.51 -4.77
N PHE A 44 5.23 0.12 -5.21
CA PHE A 44 4.84 -1.27 -5.43
C PHE A 44 5.71 -1.92 -6.53
N ALA A 45 5.86 -1.26 -7.67
CA ALA A 45 6.71 -1.74 -8.76
C ALA A 45 8.19 -1.85 -8.35
N LEU A 46 8.70 -0.86 -7.61
CA LEU A 46 10.06 -0.88 -7.08
C LEU A 46 10.27 -2.03 -6.08
N HIS A 47 9.28 -2.32 -5.23
CA HIS A 47 9.36 -3.43 -4.29
C HIS A 47 9.43 -4.77 -5.03
N ILE A 48 8.54 -5.01 -6.01
CA ILE A 48 8.58 -6.21 -6.84
C ILE A 48 9.94 -6.33 -7.54
N GLY A 49 10.41 -5.25 -8.17
CA GLY A 49 11.71 -5.23 -8.86
C GLY A 49 12.85 -5.54 -7.91
N TYR A 50 12.87 -4.95 -6.74
CA TYR A 50 13.91 -5.21 -5.73
C TYR A 50 13.92 -6.69 -5.28
N GLU A 51 12.75 -7.24 -4.94
CA GLU A 51 12.60 -8.65 -4.54
C GLU A 51 13.05 -9.60 -5.66
N HIS A 52 12.68 -9.31 -6.90
CA HIS A 52 12.97 -10.15 -8.05
C HIS A 52 14.44 -10.06 -8.49
N PHE A 53 14.97 -8.83 -8.69
CA PHE A 53 16.31 -8.64 -9.29
C PHE A 53 17.42 -8.68 -8.24
N ARG A 54 17.20 -8.12 -7.04
CA ARG A 54 18.23 -8.00 -6.03
C ARG A 54 18.25 -9.21 -5.08
N LEU A 55 17.09 -9.63 -4.59
CA LEU A 55 16.99 -10.75 -3.66
C LEU A 55 16.82 -12.10 -4.36
N ARG A 56 16.49 -12.10 -5.66
CA ARG A 56 16.26 -13.30 -6.48
C ARG A 56 15.22 -14.24 -5.89
N ASN A 57 14.23 -13.70 -5.23
CA ASN A 57 13.14 -14.45 -4.63
C ASN A 57 12.24 -15.08 -5.70
N SER A 58 11.63 -16.21 -5.35
CA SER A 58 10.61 -16.84 -6.19
C SER A 58 9.38 -15.92 -6.32
N PRO A 59 8.56 -16.07 -7.38
CA PRO A 59 7.36 -15.25 -7.56
C PRO A 59 6.41 -15.28 -6.35
N LEU A 60 6.26 -16.43 -5.71
CA LEU A 60 5.39 -16.60 -4.55
C LEU A 60 5.92 -15.84 -3.32
N ILE A 61 7.22 -15.94 -3.06
CA ILE A 61 7.87 -15.21 -1.95
C ILE A 61 7.78 -13.70 -2.19
N THR A 62 8.07 -13.25 -3.41
CA THR A 62 7.92 -11.85 -3.81
C THR A 62 6.50 -11.34 -3.58
N ALA A 63 5.49 -12.08 -4.05
CA ALA A 63 4.09 -11.71 -3.85
C ALA A 63 3.70 -11.63 -2.36
N SER A 64 4.17 -12.59 -1.56
CA SER A 64 3.94 -12.60 -0.11
C SER A 64 4.56 -11.40 0.59
N HIS A 65 5.83 -11.07 0.31
CA HIS A 65 6.50 -9.93 0.91
C HIS A 65 5.86 -8.60 0.52
N VAL A 66 5.51 -8.44 -0.77
CA VAL A 66 4.86 -7.24 -1.28
C VAL A 66 3.48 -7.05 -0.66
N SER A 67 2.65 -8.11 -0.61
CA SER A 67 1.32 -8.03 -0.01
C SER A 67 1.38 -7.75 1.50
N MET A 68 2.34 -8.34 2.22
CA MET A 68 2.56 -8.04 3.64
C MET A 68 2.97 -6.58 3.86
N ALA A 69 3.83 -6.02 3.01
CA ALA A 69 4.21 -4.60 3.10
C ALA A 69 3.00 -3.69 2.85
N VAL A 70 2.17 -4.00 1.86
CA VAL A 70 0.92 -3.27 1.58
C VAL A 70 -0.04 -3.37 2.76
N ALA A 71 -0.22 -4.58 3.33
CA ALA A 71 -1.06 -4.79 4.51
C ALA A 71 -0.58 -3.97 5.72
N LEU A 72 0.73 -3.93 5.98
CA LEU A 72 1.31 -3.13 7.06
C LEU A 72 1.08 -1.63 6.85
N GLY A 73 1.29 -1.12 5.65
CA GLY A 73 1.01 0.27 5.31
C GLY A 73 -0.46 0.63 5.47
N ALA A 74 -1.35 -0.22 4.96
CA ALA A 74 -2.80 -0.06 5.09
C ALA A 74 -3.27 -0.13 6.55
N PHE A 75 -2.71 -1.04 7.34
CA PHE A 75 -2.99 -1.14 8.78
C PHE A 75 -2.57 0.14 9.51
N ALA A 76 -1.36 0.64 9.26
CA ALA A 76 -0.87 1.88 9.87
C ALA A 76 -1.73 3.09 9.49
N LEU A 77 -2.20 3.17 8.23
CA LEU A 77 -3.16 4.19 7.79
C LEU A 77 -4.50 4.07 8.51
N ALA A 78 -5.04 2.86 8.66
CA ALA A 78 -6.28 2.62 9.39
C ALA A 78 -6.14 3.01 10.86
N VAL A 79 -5.02 2.69 11.52
CA VAL A 79 -4.73 3.15 12.89
C VAL A 79 -4.69 4.67 12.97
N SER A 80 -3.97 5.33 12.06
CA SER A 80 -3.87 6.80 12.01
C SER A 80 -5.24 7.47 11.84
N ALA A 81 -6.06 6.96 10.92
CA ALA A 81 -7.41 7.46 10.68
C ALA A 81 -8.31 7.28 11.92
N ASN A 82 -8.21 6.14 12.60
CA ASN A 82 -8.98 5.84 13.79
C ASN A 82 -8.59 6.72 14.99
N VAL A 83 -7.29 6.94 15.20
CA VAL A 83 -6.79 7.88 16.23
C VAL A 83 -7.31 9.29 15.97
N HIS A 84 -7.33 9.73 14.72
CA HIS A 84 -7.90 11.03 14.36
C HIS A 84 -9.42 11.08 14.63
N GLY A 85 -10.17 10.08 14.17
CA GLY A 85 -11.62 9.98 14.40
C GLY A 85 -11.98 9.95 15.88
N TYR A 86 -11.20 9.25 16.70
CA TYR A 86 -11.38 9.23 18.15
C TYR A 86 -11.20 10.63 18.79
N ARG A 87 -10.15 11.36 18.38
CA ARG A 87 -9.86 12.71 18.88
C ARG A 87 -10.96 13.73 18.56
N VAL A 88 -11.65 13.57 17.42
CA VAL A 88 -12.75 14.49 17.01
C VAL A 88 -14.14 13.97 17.44
N GLY A 89 -14.20 12.90 18.23
CA GLY A 89 -15.43 12.37 18.80
C GLY A 89 -16.40 11.71 17.81
N SER A 90 -15.92 11.38 16.60
CA SER A 90 -16.74 10.87 15.48
C SER A 90 -16.64 9.35 15.26
N SER A 91 -15.96 8.62 16.13
CA SER A 91 -15.67 7.19 15.91
C SER A 91 -16.66 6.25 16.58
N ASN A 92 -17.24 5.34 15.79
CA ASN A 92 -17.94 4.17 16.31
C ASN A 92 -16.90 3.04 16.53
N MET A 93 -16.70 2.63 17.78
CA MET A 93 -15.68 1.65 18.17
C MET A 93 -15.77 0.32 17.39
N ARG A 94 -16.97 -0.12 17.01
CA ARG A 94 -17.15 -1.35 16.22
C ARG A 94 -16.65 -1.16 14.78
N LEU A 95 -16.95 -0.02 14.15
CA LEU A 95 -16.46 0.31 12.80
C LEU A 95 -14.94 0.50 12.78
N VAL A 96 -14.40 1.06 13.85
CA VAL A 96 -12.94 1.22 14.07
C VAL A 96 -12.25 -0.13 14.08
N ALA A 97 -12.71 -1.05 14.93
CA ALA A 97 -12.13 -2.40 15.04
C ALA A 97 -12.25 -3.18 13.71
N PHE A 98 -13.39 -3.05 13.03
CA PHE A 98 -13.63 -3.68 11.75
C PHE A 98 -12.69 -3.14 10.65
N ALA A 99 -12.50 -1.83 10.59
CA ALA A 99 -11.60 -1.20 9.61
C ALA A 99 -10.13 -1.62 9.78
N LEU A 100 -9.66 -1.87 11.01
CA LEU A 100 -8.29 -2.32 11.28
C LEU A 100 -7.98 -3.71 10.67
N VAL A 101 -8.99 -4.54 10.49
CA VAL A 101 -8.82 -5.88 9.91
C VAL A 101 -9.17 -5.89 8.42
N VAL A 102 -10.31 -5.30 8.08
CA VAL A 102 -10.86 -5.38 6.72
C VAL A 102 -10.03 -4.55 5.73
N TRP A 103 -9.59 -3.35 6.12
CA TRP A 103 -8.82 -2.49 5.23
C TRP A 103 -7.50 -3.11 4.77
N PRO A 104 -6.64 -3.65 5.67
CA PRO A 104 -5.45 -4.38 5.26
C PRO A 104 -5.75 -5.60 4.38
N ALA A 105 -6.81 -6.36 4.69
CA ALA A 105 -7.17 -7.54 3.91
C ALA A 105 -7.61 -7.20 2.48
N ILE A 106 -8.50 -6.21 2.31
CA ILE A 106 -8.97 -5.76 0.99
C ILE A 106 -7.83 -5.22 0.13
N THR A 107 -6.82 -4.59 0.74
CA THR A 107 -5.67 -4.06 -0.01
C THR A 107 -4.61 -5.13 -0.28
N ALA A 108 -4.35 -6.04 0.65
CA ALA A 108 -3.32 -7.06 0.53
C ALA A 108 -3.67 -8.16 -0.49
N VAL A 109 -4.94 -8.57 -0.57
CA VAL A 109 -5.36 -9.65 -1.49
C VAL A 109 -5.14 -9.27 -2.97
N PRO A 110 -5.64 -8.14 -3.49
CA PRO A 110 -5.34 -7.75 -4.86
C PRO A 110 -3.85 -7.44 -5.06
N ALA A 111 -3.16 -6.86 -4.07
CA ALA A 111 -1.72 -6.65 -4.15
C ALA A 111 -0.95 -7.96 -4.31
N PHE A 112 -1.33 -9.01 -3.60
CA PHE A 112 -0.75 -10.34 -3.76
C PHE A 112 -0.91 -10.88 -5.18
N VAL A 113 -2.14 -10.82 -5.72
CA VAL A 113 -2.44 -11.33 -7.07
C VAL A 113 -1.63 -10.57 -8.13
N VAL A 114 -1.63 -9.24 -8.07
CA VAL A 114 -0.87 -8.40 -9.03
C VAL A 114 0.63 -8.65 -8.91
N ALA A 115 1.17 -8.72 -7.69
CA ALA A 115 2.59 -8.99 -7.47
C ALA A 115 2.99 -10.38 -7.97
N LEU A 116 2.14 -11.39 -7.77
CA LEU A 116 2.38 -12.76 -8.23
C LEU A 116 2.45 -12.82 -9.76
N VAL A 117 1.48 -12.20 -10.43
CA VAL A 117 1.44 -12.16 -11.91
C VAL A 117 2.65 -11.40 -12.45
N ALA A 118 2.98 -10.25 -11.87
CA ALA A 118 4.13 -9.45 -12.30
C ALA A 118 5.46 -10.20 -12.09
N ALA A 119 5.66 -10.80 -10.90
CA ALA A 119 6.88 -11.55 -10.60
C ALA A 119 7.02 -12.84 -11.43
N ALA A 120 5.91 -13.52 -11.71
CA ALA A 120 5.90 -14.69 -12.61
C ALA A 120 6.25 -14.28 -14.05
N GLY A 121 5.70 -13.17 -14.56
CA GLY A 121 6.05 -12.63 -15.87
C GLY A 121 7.53 -12.27 -16.01
N LEU A 122 8.11 -11.66 -14.96
CA LEU A 122 9.54 -11.36 -14.92
C LEU A 122 10.41 -12.64 -14.89
N ALA A 123 9.97 -13.67 -14.15
CA ALA A 123 10.69 -14.95 -14.08
C ALA A 123 10.71 -15.68 -15.42
N LEU A 124 9.60 -15.68 -16.17
CA LEU A 124 9.52 -16.27 -17.51
C LEU A 124 10.46 -15.61 -18.51
N ARG A 125 10.58 -14.27 -18.48
CA ARG A 125 11.52 -13.55 -19.34
C ARG A 125 12.97 -13.90 -19.06
N ARG A 126 13.31 -14.17 -17.81
CA ARG A 126 14.69 -14.53 -17.40
C ARG A 126 15.09 -15.97 -17.82
N GLY A 127 14.12 -16.87 -17.96
CA GLY A 127 14.38 -18.25 -18.42
C GLY A 127 14.60 -18.35 -19.93
N ASN A 128 14.28 -17.30 -20.70
CA ASN A 128 14.41 -17.28 -22.16
C ASN A 128 15.66 -16.53 -22.66
N THR A 129 16.52 -16.06 -21.76
CA THR A 129 17.83 -15.43 -22.05
C THR A 129 18.96 -16.29 -21.55
#